data_daebd7fecfda06097f09475c71a5e0aa
#
_entry.id   daebd7fecfda06097f09475c71a5e0aa
#
_cell.length_a   1.000
_cell.length_b   1.000
_cell.length_c   1.000
_cell.angle_alpha   90.00
_cell.angle_beta   90.00
_cell.angle_gamma   90.00
#
_symmetry.space_group_name_H-M   'P 1'
#
loop_
_entity.id
_entity.type
_entity.pdbx_description
1 polymer ?
#
loop_
_entity_poly.entity_id
_entity_poly.type
_entity_poly.pdbx_seq_one_letter_code
_entity_poly.pdbx_strand_id
1 'polypeptide(L)'
;LMTVFWLFLGKVAKVPTGPLPYALFVFTGLVPWFLFSTTVGAAANSLLDSERLISKVYFPRLAVPFAAAGPALVDFAVSTALLVAMMAAHGVAPGATLLLAPLAVALIMLVALGVGTFLAALNVAYRDFRYVVPFLIQAWLFATPSIYLATSGSGADLPDAVRWVMAANPMTGLIDFFRAALFGLDLPWASLGVAAGVGGLLFLLGCVYFRRVEDSFADVI
;
A
#
# COMPACT_ATOMS: atom_id res chain seq x y z
N LEU A 1 -5.11 -9.85 -13.79
CA LEU A 1 -4.15 -8.72 -13.83
C LEU A 1 -2.71 -9.21 -13.94
N MET A 2 -2.28 -10.14 -13.07
CA MET A 2 -0.92 -10.73 -13.09
C MET A 2 -0.55 -11.37 -14.44
N THR A 3 -1.44 -12.16 -15.05
CA THR A 3 -1.21 -12.82 -16.36
C THR A 3 -0.98 -11.78 -17.48
N VAL A 4 -1.71 -10.67 -17.43
CA VAL A 4 -1.55 -9.57 -18.39
C VAL A 4 -0.17 -8.91 -18.21
N PHE A 5 0.23 -8.60 -16.99
CA PHE A 5 1.55 -8.03 -16.71
C PHE A 5 2.68 -9.02 -17.10
N TRP A 6 2.53 -10.31 -16.81
CA TRP A 6 3.51 -11.31 -17.21
C TRP A 6 3.67 -11.38 -18.75
N LEU A 7 2.56 -11.34 -19.49
CA LEU A 7 2.60 -11.42 -20.95
C LEU A 7 3.21 -10.14 -21.55
N PHE A 8 2.72 -8.97 -21.16
CA PHE A 8 3.13 -7.70 -21.76
C PHE A 8 4.51 -7.23 -21.28
N LEU A 9 4.75 -7.20 -19.99
CA LEU A 9 6.00 -6.68 -19.44
C LEU A 9 7.11 -7.74 -19.33
N GLY A 10 6.75 -8.99 -19.03
CA GLY A 10 7.71 -10.07 -18.92
C GLY A 10 8.19 -10.59 -20.28
N LYS A 11 7.27 -10.91 -21.20
CA LYS A 11 7.63 -11.45 -22.53
C LYS A 11 7.88 -10.39 -23.59
N VAL A 12 7.09 -9.33 -23.63
CA VAL A 12 7.17 -8.30 -24.69
C VAL A 12 8.20 -7.23 -24.33
N ALA A 13 8.13 -6.63 -23.14
CA ALA A 13 9.02 -5.55 -22.75
C ALA A 13 10.36 -6.02 -22.16
N LYS A 14 10.50 -7.32 -21.81
CA LYS A 14 11.72 -7.93 -21.25
C LYS A 14 12.32 -7.12 -20.10
N VAL A 15 11.47 -6.65 -19.19
CA VAL A 15 11.90 -5.86 -18.03
C VAL A 15 12.87 -6.71 -17.19
N PRO A 16 14.08 -6.21 -16.90
CA PRO A 16 15.03 -6.96 -16.09
C PRO A 16 14.50 -7.11 -14.66
N THR A 17 14.45 -8.33 -14.15
CA THR A 17 13.95 -8.67 -12.80
C THR A 17 15.02 -9.29 -11.91
N GLY A 18 16.28 -9.24 -12.35
CA GLY A 18 17.37 -9.92 -11.65
C GLY A 18 17.24 -11.46 -11.74
N PRO A 19 17.63 -12.20 -10.69
CA PRO A 19 17.63 -13.68 -10.70
C PRO A 19 16.23 -14.29 -10.52
N LEU A 20 15.18 -13.47 -10.24
CA LEU A 20 13.84 -13.96 -9.92
C LEU A 20 12.97 -14.12 -11.17
N PRO A 21 12.12 -15.16 -11.22
CA PRO A 21 11.08 -15.27 -12.23
C PRO A 21 10.19 -14.02 -12.22
N TYR A 22 9.92 -13.43 -13.41
CA TYR A 22 9.15 -12.19 -13.50
C TYR A 22 7.78 -12.25 -12.80
N ALA A 23 7.12 -13.42 -12.90
CA ALA A 23 5.84 -13.64 -12.25
C ALA A 23 5.92 -13.45 -10.71
N LEU A 24 6.95 -14.02 -10.06
CA LEU A 24 7.18 -13.86 -8.62
C LEU A 24 7.53 -12.40 -8.29
N PHE A 25 8.37 -11.78 -9.08
CA PHE A 25 8.77 -10.38 -8.88
C PHE A 25 7.56 -9.43 -8.89
N VAL A 26 6.67 -9.57 -9.89
CA VAL A 26 5.46 -8.74 -9.98
C VAL A 26 4.50 -9.04 -8.84
N PHE A 27 4.28 -10.31 -8.53
CA PHE A 27 3.32 -10.69 -7.51
C PHE A 27 3.75 -10.21 -6.11
N THR A 28 5.04 -10.31 -5.78
CA THR A 28 5.58 -9.78 -4.52
C THR A 28 5.49 -8.27 -4.37
N GLY A 29 5.40 -7.53 -5.47
CA GLY A 29 5.11 -6.10 -5.46
C GLY A 29 3.62 -5.78 -5.33
N LEU A 30 2.77 -6.58 -5.99
CA LEU A 30 1.33 -6.36 -6.01
C LEU A 30 0.65 -6.75 -4.69
N VAL A 31 1.13 -7.79 -3.99
CA VAL A 31 0.54 -8.22 -2.71
C VAL A 31 0.53 -7.11 -1.66
N PRO A 32 1.66 -6.46 -1.32
CA PRO A 32 1.68 -5.34 -0.39
C PRO A 32 0.96 -4.11 -0.95
N TRP A 33 0.99 -3.89 -2.27
CA TRP A 33 0.24 -2.81 -2.89
C TRP A 33 -1.28 -3.00 -2.72
N PHE A 34 -1.80 -4.19 -2.94
CA PHE A 34 -3.24 -4.47 -2.75
C PHE A 34 -3.66 -4.30 -1.29
N LEU A 35 -2.84 -4.73 -0.33
CA LEU A 35 -3.10 -4.45 1.07
C LEU A 35 -3.26 -2.94 1.33
N PHE A 36 -2.34 -2.13 0.81
CA PHE A 36 -2.39 -0.67 0.93
C PHE A 36 -3.65 -0.11 0.27
N SER A 37 -3.88 -0.41 -1.00
CA SER A 37 -4.94 0.19 -1.81
C SER A 37 -6.34 -0.19 -1.33
N THR A 38 -6.56 -1.45 -0.96
CA THR A 38 -7.85 -1.90 -0.41
C THR A 38 -8.11 -1.30 0.97
N THR A 39 -7.09 -1.22 1.82
CA THR A 39 -7.22 -0.56 3.14
C THR A 39 -7.55 0.92 3.00
N VAL A 40 -6.84 1.66 2.12
CA VAL A 40 -7.13 3.09 1.87
C VAL A 40 -8.56 3.27 1.35
N GLY A 41 -8.96 2.48 0.36
CA GLY A 41 -10.29 2.56 -0.24
C GLY A 41 -11.40 2.25 0.76
N ALA A 42 -11.25 1.18 1.54
CA ALA A 42 -12.21 0.79 2.56
C ALA A 42 -12.31 1.84 3.69
N ALA A 43 -11.17 2.30 4.21
CA ALA A 43 -11.13 3.31 5.25
C ALA A 43 -11.72 4.64 4.77
N ALA A 44 -11.40 5.08 3.55
CA ALA A 44 -11.91 6.33 2.98
C ALA A 44 -13.45 6.36 2.85
N ASN A 45 -14.09 5.23 2.54
CA ASN A 45 -15.54 5.15 2.39
C ASN A 45 -16.27 4.77 3.68
N SER A 46 -15.56 4.32 4.70
CA SER A 46 -16.09 3.67 5.90
C SER A 46 -17.13 4.51 6.67
N LEU A 47 -16.93 5.83 6.76
CA LEU A 47 -17.87 6.73 7.44
C LEU A 47 -19.19 6.84 6.70
N LEU A 48 -19.16 7.00 5.38
CA LEU A 48 -20.35 7.08 4.54
C LEU A 48 -21.13 5.76 4.55
N ASP A 49 -20.42 4.64 4.49
CA ASP A 49 -21.02 3.30 4.54
C ASP A 49 -21.62 2.98 5.93
N SER A 50 -21.17 3.68 6.98
CA SER A 50 -21.61 3.50 8.38
C SER A 50 -22.48 4.64 8.90
N GLU A 51 -23.03 5.49 8.05
CA GLU A 51 -23.84 6.68 8.39
C GLU A 51 -24.90 6.39 9.45
N ARG A 52 -25.68 5.30 9.29
CA ARG A 52 -26.74 4.90 10.21
C ARG A 52 -26.23 4.51 11.60
N LEU A 53 -25.00 4.01 11.70
CA LEU A 53 -24.38 3.65 12.97
C LEU A 53 -23.89 4.89 13.71
N ILE A 54 -23.25 5.79 12.96
CA ILE A 54 -22.65 7.03 13.49
C ILE A 54 -23.72 7.97 14.06
N SER A 55 -24.92 8.01 13.42
CA SER A 55 -26.03 8.87 13.84
C SER A 55 -26.80 8.34 15.05
N LYS A 56 -26.73 7.04 15.36
CA LYS A 56 -27.57 6.41 16.41
C LYS A 56 -26.82 6.00 17.67
N VAL A 57 -25.50 5.77 17.58
CA VAL A 57 -24.70 5.25 18.69
C VAL A 57 -23.48 6.15 18.92
N TYR A 58 -23.29 6.56 20.17
CA TYR A 58 -22.10 7.30 20.56
C TYR A 58 -20.91 6.35 20.74
N PHE A 59 -19.91 6.49 19.89
CA PHE A 59 -18.62 5.77 19.97
C PHE A 59 -17.50 6.58 19.30
N PRO A 60 -16.21 6.26 19.56
CA PRO A 60 -15.09 6.95 18.92
C PRO A 60 -15.12 6.74 17.40
N ARG A 61 -15.45 7.79 16.63
CA ARG A 61 -15.64 7.71 15.18
C ARG A 61 -14.39 7.25 14.42
N LEU A 62 -13.22 7.53 14.99
CA LEU A 62 -11.94 7.05 14.43
C LEU A 62 -11.85 5.50 14.37
N ALA A 63 -12.60 4.78 15.20
CA ALA A 63 -12.64 3.32 15.16
C ALA A 63 -13.21 2.78 13.84
N VAL A 64 -14.06 3.54 13.14
CA VAL A 64 -14.72 3.10 11.89
C VAL A 64 -13.71 2.88 10.76
N PRO A 65 -12.85 3.84 10.38
CA PRO A 65 -11.81 3.63 9.38
C PRO A 65 -10.83 2.51 9.74
N PHE A 66 -10.51 2.36 11.03
CA PHE A 66 -9.61 1.29 11.48
C PHE A 66 -10.27 -0.09 11.37
N ALA A 67 -11.54 -0.23 11.73
CA ALA A 67 -12.27 -1.50 11.58
C ALA A 67 -12.44 -1.90 10.12
N ALA A 68 -12.60 -0.94 9.21
CA ALA A 68 -12.73 -1.17 7.77
C ALA A 68 -11.47 -1.80 7.13
N ALA A 69 -10.32 -1.77 7.80
CA ALA A 69 -9.09 -2.40 7.35
C ALA A 69 -9.07 -3.93 7.55
N GLY A 70 -9.97 -4.49 8.37
CA GLY A 70 -9.99 -5.91 8.70
C GLY A 70 -10.06 -6.84 7.49
N PRO A 71 -11.02 -6.67 6.56
CA PRO A 71 -11.12 -7.48 5.34
C PRO A 71 -9.85 -7.46 4.49
N ALA A 72 -9.18 -6.32 4.37
CA ALA A 72 -7.95 -6.19 3.60
C ALA A 72 -6.81 -7.06 4.14
N LEU A 73 -6.74 -7.28 5.45
CA LEU A 73 -5.78 -8.19 6.07
C LEU A 73 -6.08 -9.66 5.75
N VAL A 74 -7.36 -10.04 5.65
CA VAL A 74 -7.76 -11.38 5.23
C VAL A 74 -7.36 -11.63 3.78
N ASP A 75 -7.66 -10.69 2.89
CA ASP A 75 -7.28 -10.76 1.48
C ASP A 75 -5.75 -10.82 1.31
N PHE A 76 -5.02 -10.08 2.13
CA PHE A 76 -3.57 -10.12 2.17
C PHE A 76 -3.06 -11.51 2.62
N ALA A 77 -3.66 -12.10 3.63
CA ALA A 77 -3.28 -13.44 4.10
C ALA A 77 -3.48 -14.50 3.01
N VAL A 78 -4.62 -14.46 2.31
CA VAL A 78 -4.91 -15.35 1.17
C VAL A 78 -3.90 -15.13 0.03
N SER A 79 -3.63 -13.86 -0.31
CA SER A 79 -2.66 -13.51 -1.36
C SER A 79 -1.24 -13.95 -0.99
N THR A 80 -0.86 -13.83 0.28
CA THR A 80 0.43 -14.29 0.78
C THR A 80 0.54 -15.82 0.76
N ALA A 81 -0.52 -16.53 1.09
CA ALA A 81 -0.56 -18.00 0.98
C ALA A 81 -0.34 -18.44 -0.48
N LEU A 82 -0.98 -17.76 -1.45
CA LEU A 82 -0.75 -18.00 -2.87
C LEU A 82 0.69 -17.67 -3.28
N LEU A 83 1.26 -16.58 -2.76
CA LEU A 83 2.66 -16.21 -3.01
C LEU A 83 3.61 -17.31 -2.54
N VAL A 84 3.42 -17.84 -1.33
CA VAL A 84 4.22 -18.94 -0.79
C VAL A 84 4.10 -20.20 -1.66
N ALA A 85 2.89 -20.54 -2.11
CA ALA A 85 2.67 -21.66 -3.01
C ALA A 85 3.40 -21.45 -4.36
N MET A 86 3.40 -20.23 -4.90
CA MET A 86 4.15 -19.89 -6.11
C MET A 86 5.66 -19.98 -5.90
N MET A 87 6.18 -19.53 -4.76
CA MET A 87 7.61 -19.66 -4.42
C MET A 87 8.01 -21.14 -4.40
N ALA A 88 7.21 -21.99 -3.74
CA ALA A 88 7.44 -23.43 -3.70
C ALA A 88 7.42 -24.08 -5.10
N ALA A 89 6.47 -23.69 -5.95
CA ALA A 89 6.38 -24.20 -7.33
C ALA A 89 7.58 -23.82 -8.22
N HIS A 90 8.24 -22.69 -7.93
CA HIS A 90 9.46 -22.26 -8.64
C HIS A 90 10.76 -22.68 -7.94
N GLY A 91 10.69 -23.46 -6.85
CA GLY A 91 11.86 -23.90 -6.11
C GLY A 91 12.60 -22.77 -5.37
N VAL A 92 11.91 -21.65 -5.11
CA VAL A 92 12.48 -20.50 -4.39
C VAL A 92 12.16 -20.64 -2.90
N ALA A 93 13.17 -20.90 -2.09
CA ALA A 93 12.99 -20.96 -0.64
C ALA A 93 12.91 -19.54 -0.04
N PRO A 94 12.05 -19.30 0.96
CA PRO A 94 12.05 -18.05 1.69
C PRO A 94 13.37 -17.85 2.44
N GLY A 95 13.84 -16.60 2.48
CA GLY A 95 15.06 -16.24 3.22
C GLY A 95 14.85 -16.27 4.75
N ALA A 96 15.95 -16.34 5.49
CA ALA A 96 15.92 -16.24 6.97
C ALA A 96 15.33 -14.89 7.46
N THR A 97 15.39 -13.87 6.62
CA THR A 97 14.84 -12.52 6.85
C THR A 97 13.32 -12.43 6.74
N LEU A 98 12.62 -13.53 6.40
CA LEU A 98 11.15 -13.60 6.34
C LEU A 98 10.48 -13.11 7.64
N LEU A 99 11.11 -13.32 8.79
CA LEU A 99 10.63 -12.85 10.09
C LEU A 99 10.48 -11.32 10.17
N LEU A 100 11.08 -10.57 9.26
CA LEU A 100 10.97 -9.11 9.16
C LEU A 100 9.82 -8.66 8.23
N ALA A 101 9.22 -9.56 7.45
CA ALA A 101 8.09 -9.23 6.59
C ALA A 101 6.88 -8.65 7.37
N PRO A 102 6.51 -9.13 8.58
CA PRO A 102 5.46 -8.51 9.39
C PRO A 102 5.72 -7.04 9.73
N LEU A 103 6.98 -6.61 9.87
CA LEU A 103 7.32 -5.21 10.08
C LEU A 103 6.91 -4.34 8.88
N ALA A 104 7.21 -4.80 7.67
CA ALA A 104 6.77 -4.11 6.45
C ALA A 104 5.24 -4.03 6.39
N VAL A 105 4.54 -5.12 6.71
CA VAL A 105 3.06 -5.16 6.73
C VAL A 105 2.50 -4.17 7.74
N ALA A 106 3.05 -4.11 8.96
CA ALA A 106 2.62 -3.16 9.98
C ALA A 106 2.81 -1.70 9.53
N LEU A 107 3.94 -1.39 8.88
CA LEU A 107 4.19 -0.06 8.35
C LEU A 107 3.29 0.27 7.15
N ILE A 108 3.01 -0.68 6.25
CA ILE A 108 2.03 -0.51 5.18
C ILE A 108 0.65 -0.18 5.74
N MET A 109 0.21 -0.91 6.76
CA MET A 109 -1.06 -0.66 7.44
C MET A 109 -1.09 0.73 8.10
N LEU A 110 0.01 1.14 8.70
CA LEU A 110 0.13 2.48 9.30
C LEU A 110 -0.03 3.57 8.24
N VAL A 111 0.67 3.47 7.10
CA VAL A 111 0.52 4.41 5.98
C VAL A 111 -0.91 4.40 5.44
N ALA A 112 -1.46 3.20 5.19
CA ALA A 112 -2.79 3.03 4.61
C ALA A 112 -3.90 3.60 5.52
N LEU A 113 -3.82 3.34 6.82
CA LEU A 113 -4.75 3.90 7.80
C LEU A 113 -4.62 5.42 7.93
N GLY A 114 -3.40 5.94 7.88
CA GLY A 114 -3.17 7.39 7.90
C GLY A 114 -3.82 8.10 6.72
N VAL A 115 -3.53 7.63 5.52
CA VAL A 115 -4.13 8.16 4.28
C VAL A 115 -5.63 7.92 4.24
N GLY A 116 -6.07 6.71 4.60
CA GLY A 116 -7.48 6.33 4.60
C GLY A 116 -8.33 7.15 5.55
N THR A 117 -7.86 7.41 6.78
CA THR A 117 -8.55 8.27 7.76
C THR A 117 -8.61 9.72 7.30
N PHE A 118 -7.54 10.23 6.70
CA PHE A 118 -7.55 11.57 6.10
C PHE A 118 -8.60 11.69 5.00
N LEU A 119 -8.63 10.72 4.08
CA LEU A 119 -9.58 10.68 2.98
C LEU A 119 -11.02 10.44 3.48
N ALA A 120 -11.23 9.67 4.56
CA ALA A 120 -12.53 9.49 5.17
C ALA A 120 -13.12 10.82 5.66
N ALA A 121 -12.31 11.64 6.32
CA ALA A 121 -12.72 12.96 6.77
C ALA A 121 -13.05 13.90 5.59
N LEU A 122 -12.27 13.84 4.50
CA LEU A 122 -12.56 14.60 3.27
C LEU A 122 -13.83 14.13 2.57
N ASN A 123 -14.11 12.81 2.55
CA ASN A 123 -15.32 12.26 1.94
C ASN A 123 -16.59 12.71 2.64
N VAL A 124 -16.56 12.92 3.95
CA VAL A 124 -17.71 13.49 4.69
C VAL A 124 -17.88 14.97 4.36
N ALA A 125 -16.79 15.74 4.34
CA ALA A 125 -16.86 17.16 4.03
C ALA A 125 -17.23 17.44 2.56
N TYR A 126 -16.75 16.62 1.66
CA TYR A 126 -16.90 16.78 0.20
C TYR A 126 -17.27 15.45 -0.43
N ARG A 127 -18.55 15.20 -0.64
CA ARG A 127 -19.12 13.93 -1.17
C ARG A 127 -18.50 13.48 -2.51
N ASP A 128 -17.98 14.39 -3.29
CA ASP A 128 -17.34 14.11 -4.60
C ASP A 128 -15.99 13.42 -4.47
N PHE A 129 -15.32 13.50 -3.30
CA PHE A 129 -14.05 12.80 -3.07
C PHE A 129 -14.18 11.28 -3.21
N ARG A 130 -15.36 10.71 -2.97
CA ARG A 130 -15.62 9.28 -3.17
C ARG A 130 -15.24 8.81 -4.57
N TYR A 131 -15.45 9.63 -5.60
CA TYR A 131 -15.10 9.30 -6.99
C TYR A 131 -13.62 9.57 -7.30
N VAL A 132 -13.00 10.49 -6.59
CA VAL A 132 -11.59 10.87 -6.78
C VAL A 132 -10.65 9.85 -6.14
N VAL A 133 -11.00 9.29 -4.98
CA VAL A 133 -10.17 8.36 -4.23
C VAL A 133 -9.67 7.17 -5.06
N PRO A 134 -10.52 6.42 -5.80
CA PRO A 134 -10.04 5.30 -6.63
C PRO A 134 -9.04 5.74 -7.70
N PHE A 135 -9.25 6.92 -8.29
CA PHE A 135 -8.35 7.47 -9.28
C PHE A 135 -6.98 7.85 -8.67
N LEU A 136 -6.97 8.47 -7.49
CA LEU A 136 -5.74 8.79 -6.76
C LEU A 136 -4.94 7.53 -6.42
N ILE A 137 -5.62 6.48 -5.93
CA ILE A 137 -4.99 5.19 -5.62
C ILE A 137 -4.36 4.59 -6.88
N GLN A 138 -5.08 4.62 -8.00
CA GLN A 138 -4.58 4.09 -9.27
C GLN A 138 -3.39 4.91 -9.81
N ALA A 139 -3.44 6.23 -9.72
CA ALA A 139 -2.31 7.09 -10.08
C ALA A 139 -1.08 6.82 -9.20
N TRP A 140 -1.30 6.59 -7.90
CA TRP A 140 -0.21 6.26 -6.98
C TRP A 140 0.44 4.90 -7.28
N LEU A 141 -0.31 3.91 -7.81
CA LEU A 141 0.27 2.65 -8.28
C LEU A 141 1.36 2.88 -9.33
N PHE A 142 1.10 3.77 -10.30
CA PHE A 142 2.08 4.08 -11.34
C PHE A 142 3.28 4.88 -10.82
N ALA A 143 3.09 5.66 -9.76
CA ALA A 143 4.18 6.36 -9.09
C ALA A 143 5.02 5.45 -8.17
N THR A 144 4.59 4.19 -7.96
CA THR A 144 5.27 3.22 -7.10
C THR A 144 5.88 2.12 -7.94
N PRO A 145 7.18 1.83 -7.86
CA PRO A 145 7.84 0.78 -8.63
C PRO A 145 7.49 -0.63 -8.12
N SER A 146 6.20 -0.96 -8.11
CA SER A 146 5.71 -2.28 -7.70
C SER A 146 5.89 -3.35 -8.77
N ILE A 147 5.88 -2.96 -10.05
CA ILE A 147 5.86 -3.83 -11.22
C ILE A 147 7.19 -3.79 -11.99
N TYR A 148 8.02 -2.77 -11.75
CA TYR A 148 9.32 -2.58 -12.37
C TYR A 148 10.40 -2.30 -11.31
N LEU A 149 11.67 -2.51 -11.67
CA LEU A 149 12.78 -2.16 -10.77
C LEU A 149 13.12 -0.67 -10.91
N ALA A 150 13.09 0.07 -9.82
CA ALA A 150 13.43 1.49 -9.81
C ALA A 150 14.93 1.76 -10.10
N THR A 151 15.78 0.74 -9.87
CA THR A 151 17.26 0.89 -9.88
C THR A 151 17.95 0.09 -10.98
N SER A 152 17.25 -0.74 -11.74
CA SER A 152 17.92 -1.70 -12.62
C SER A 152 17.92 -1.27 -14.08
N GLY A 153 19.05 -0.70 -14.48
CA GLY A 153 19.63 -0.98 -15.80
C GLY A 153 18.91 -0.52 -17.07
N SER A 154 17.78 0.10 -17.02
CA SER A 154 17.36 0.95 -18.12
C SER A 154 18.14 2.25 -17.97
N GLY A 155 19.16 2.46 -18.80
CA GLY A 155 20.00 3.66 -18.85
C GLY A 155 19.24 4.95 -19.20
N ALA A 156 17.98 5.04 -18.83
CA ALA A 156 17.21 6.26 -18.79
C ALA A 156 17.62 6.99 -17.52
N ASP A 157 18.43 8.02 -17.65
CA ASP A 157 18.67 9.02 -16.62
C ASP A 157 17.33 9.66 -16.27
N LEU A 158 16.67 9.08 -15.23
CA LEU A 158 15.45 9.67 -14.70
C LEU A 158 15.81 11.06 -14.16
N PRO A 159 15.03 12.10 -14.46
CA PRO A 159 15.23 13.42 -13.89
C PRO A 159 15.32 13.34 -12.37
N ASP A 160 16.22 14.10 -11.76
CA ASP A 160 16.42 14.09 -10.31
C ASP A 160 15.11 14.31 -9.54
N ALA A 161 14.21 15.15 -10.05
CA ALA A 161 12.89 15.36 -9.46
C ALA A 161 12.08 14.06 -9.35
N VAL A 162 12.13 13.18 -10.36
CA VAL A 162 11.41 11.90 -10.33
C VAL A 162 12.04 10.96 -9.31
N ARG A 163 13.37 10.94 -9.22
CA ARG A 163 14.09 10.14 -8.21
C ARG A 163 13.70 10.56 -6.79
N TRP A 164 13.63 11.87 -6.51
CA TRP A 164 13.21 12.38 -5.20
C TRP A 164 11.77 12.02 -4.87
N VAL A 165 10.85 12.13 -5.82
CA VAL A 165 9.45 11.72 -5.64
C VAL A 165 9.33 10.24 -5.33
N MET A 166 10.07 9.40 -6.06
CA MET A 166 10.08 7.95 -5.82
C MET A 166 10.71 7.59 -4.47
N ALA A 167 11.79 8.26 -4.07
CA ALA A 167 12.45 8.05 -2.79
C ALA A 167 11.58 8.51 -1.60
N ALA A 168 10.81 9.59 -1.77
CA ALA A 168 9.89 10.10 -0.77
C ALA A 168 8.58 9.27 -0.67
N ASN A 169 8.29 8.44 -1.68
CA ASN A 169 7.09 7.60 -1.67
C ASN A 169 7.27 6.44 -0.67
N PRO A 170 6.50 6.39 0.44
CA PRO A 170 6.70 5.37 1.46
C PRO A 170 6.46 3.96 0.92
N MET A 171 5.54 3.79 -0.05
CA MET A 171 5.23 2.49 -0.61
C MET A 171 6.40 1.89 -1.40
N THR A 172 7.26 2.71 -2.01
CA THR A 172 8.48 2.24 -2.69
C THR A 172 9.38 1.49 -1.72
N GLY A 173 9.78 2.15 -0.63
CA GLY A 173 10.68 1.54 0.37
C GLY A 173 10.06 0.32 1.08
N LEU A 174 8.75 0.34 1.34
CA LEU A 174 8.05 -0.77 2.01
C LEU A 174 7.94 -2.00 1.12
N ILE A 175 7.67 -1.83 -0.18
CA ILE A 175 7.61 -2.93 -1.14
C ILE A 175 9.01 -3.55 -1.35
N ASP A 176 10.03 -2.71 -1.49
CA ASP A 176 11.41 -3.19 -1.65
C ASP A 176 11.89 -3.92 -0.40
N PHE A 177 11.56 -3.42 0.79
CA PHE A 177 11.87 -4.11 2.04
C PHE A 177 11.11 -5.44 2.18
N PHE A 178 9.84 -5.48 1.82
CA PHE A 178 9.04 -6.69 1.84
C PHE A 178 9.61 -7.76 0.90
N ARG A 179 10.04 -7.38 -0.31
CA ARG A 179 10.74 -8.28 -1.24
C ARG A 179 12.05 -8.80 -0.67
N ALA A 180 12.88 -7.90 -0.15
CA ALA A 180 14.17 -8.26 0.43
C ALA A 180 13.99 -9.23 1.59
N ALA A 181 13.00 -9.00 2.46
CA ALA A 181 12.68 -9.88 3.57
C ALA A 181 12.24 -11.28 3.11
N LEU A 182 11.46 -11.39 2.03
CA LEU A 182 10.99 -12.66 1.50
C LEU A 182 12.10 -13.49 0.85
N PHE A 183 12.94 -12.84 0.04
CA PHE A 183 13.94 -13.53 -0.78
C PHE A 183 15.33 -13.61 -0.13
N GLY A 184 15.52 -13.09 1.08
CA GLY A 184 16.81 -13.09 1.76
C GLY A 184 17.83 -12.17 1.10
N LEU A 185 17.37 -11.11 0.44
CA LEU A 185 18.23 -10.10 -0.16
C LEU A 185 18.71 -9.08 0.88
N ASP A 186 19.67 -8.24 0.51
CA ASP A 186 20.13 -7.14 1.35
C ASP A 186 18.96 -6.21 1.70
N LEU A 187 18.74 -6.00 2.99
CA LEU A 187 17.62 -5.22 3.50
C LEU A 187 17.88 -3.71 3.34
N PRO A 188 17.01 -2.97 2.64
CA PRO A 188 17.18 -1.54 2.41
C PRO A 188 16.74 -0.73 3.64
N TRP A 189 17.49 -0.79 4.75
CA TRP A 189 17.16 -0.11 6.01
C TRP A 189 16.98 1.41 5.88
N ALA A 190 17.77 2.05 5.02
CA ALA A 190 17.64 3.49 4.78
C ALA A 190 16.28 3.83 4.16
N SER A 191 15.87 3.08 3.12
CA SER A 191 14.57 3.26 2.46
C SER A 191 13.42 2.95 3.42
N LEU A 192 13.57 1.92 4.28
CA LEU A 192 12.60 1.61 5.32
C LEU A 192 12.46 2.77 6.32
N GLY A 193 13.58 3.36 6.76
CA GLY A 193 13.59 4.50 7.67
C GLY A 193 12.86 5.71 7.09
N VAL A 194 13.11 6.05 5.82
CA VAL A 194 12.39 7.12 5.11
C VAL A 194 10.91 6.80 5.02
N ALA A 195 10.56 5.58 4.60
CA ALA A 195 9.18 5.13 4.46
C ALA A 195 8.42 5.15 5.81
N ALA A 196 9.07 4.73 6.89
CA ALA A 196 8.50 4.77 8.23
C ALA A 196 8.30 6.22 8.73
N GLY A 197 9.26 7.11 8.46
CA GLY A 197 9.15 8.53 8.81
C GLY A 197 8.02 9.22 8.07
N VAL A 198 7.96 9.09 6.74
CA VAL A 198 6.88 9.65 5.91
C VAL A 198 5.54 9.01 6.27
N GLY A 199 5.51 7.69 6.44
CA GLY A 199 4.30 6.97 6.84
C GLY A 199 3.77 7.39 8.20
N GLY A 200 4.65 7.55 9.19
CA GLY A 200 4.30 8.06 10.51
C GLY A 200 3.74 9.49 10.45
N LEU A 201 4.34 10.35 9.63
CA LEU A 201 3.85 11.70 9.42
C LEU A 201 2.44 11.70 8.78
N LEU A 202 2.23 10.90 7.73
CA LEU A 202 0.91 10.76 7.08
C LEU A 202 -0.14 10.23 8.05
N PHE A 203 0.23 9.27 8.90
CA PHE A 203 -0.66 8.73 9.93
C PHE A 203 -1.05 9.79 10.96
N LEU A 204 -0.08 10.52 11.48
CA LEU A 204 -0.32 11.60 12.45
C LEU A 204 -1.19 12.71 11.84
N LEU A 205 -0.87 13.15 10.64
CA LEU A 205 -1.66 14.17 9.93
C LEU A 205 -3.09 13.69 9.68
N GLY A 206 -3.27 12.44 9.25
CA GLY A 206 -4.58 11.84 9.04
C GLY A 206 -5.42 11.83 10.32
N CYS A 207 -4.86 11.32 11.43
CA CYS A 207 -5.55 11.25 12.70
C CYS A 207 -5.84 12.64 13.29
N VAL A 208 -4.90 13.58 13.21
CA VAL A 208 -5.08 14.95 13.71
C VAL A 208 -6.15 15.70 12.93
N TYR A 209 -6.10 15.60 11.60
CA TYR A 209 -7.11 16.22 10.76
C TYR A 209 -8.50 15.63 11.02
N PHE A 210 -8.61 14.31 11.08
CA PHE A 210 -9.85 13.60 11.38
C PHE A 210 -10.46 14.09 12.70
N ARG A 211 -9.67 14.15 13.78
CA ARG A 211 -10.13 14.62 15.08
C ARG A 211 -10.59 16.08 15.08
N ARG A 212 -10.00 16.93 14.24
CA ARG A 212 -10.41 18.34 14.15
C ARG A 212 -11.77 18.53 13.48
N VAL A 213 -12.16 17.61 12.61
CA VAL A 213 -13.39 17.72 11.81
C VAL A 213 -14.49 16.76 12.27
N GLU A 214 -14.17 15.78 13.17
CA GLU A 214 -15.14 14.76 13.58
C GLU A 214 -16.39 15.34 14.28
N ASP A 215 -16.29 16.48 14.94
CA ASP A 215 -17.45 17.12 15.59
C ASP A 215 -18.49 17.58 14.57
N SER A 216 -18.05 18.04 13.39
CA SER A 216 -18.94 18.49 12.31
C SER A 216 -19.63 17.35 11.56
N PHE A 217 -19.18 16.11 11.72
CA PHE A 217 -19.77 14.95 11.01
C PHE A 217 -21.23 14.68 11.39
N ALA A 218 -21.61 15.01 12.62
CA ALA A 218 -23.00 14.83 13.08
C ALA A 218 -24.00 15.78 12.38
N ASP A 219 -23.51 16.91 11.86
CA ASP A 219 -24.34 17.93 11.23
C ASP A 219 -24.41 17.75 9.69
N VAL A 220 -23.45 16.97 9.12
CA VAL A 220 -23.28 16.82 7.66
C VAL A 220 -23.76 15.45 7.16
N ILE A 221 -23.67 14.41 8.00
CA ILE A 221 -24.15 13.06 7.75
C ILE A 221 -25.60 12.96 8.25
#